data_34390ace0910920290e85be7fb4997c0
#
_entry.id   34390ace0910920290e85be7fb4997c0
#
_cell.length_a   1.000
_cell.length_b   1.000
_cell.length_c   1.000
_cell.angle_alpha   90.00
_cell.angle_beta   90.00
_cell.angle_gamma   90.00
#
_symmetry.space_group_name_H-M   'P 1'
#
loop_
_entity.id
_entity.type
_entity.pdbx_description
1 polymer ?
#
loop_
_entity_poly.entity_id
_entity_poly.type
_entity_poly.pdbx_seq_one_letter_code
_entity_poly.pdbx_strand_id
1 'polypeptide(L)'
;MIKRDMNPVHPGTVLKGLYLEPLEITITQAATQLGIARKTLLQLVNAHMGISAEMAIRLSKALNTTPQFWMNMQQGYDLWVAEKKADDIHVVPFAMAS
;
A
#
# COMPACT_ATOMS: atom_id res chain seq x y z
N MET A 1 -20.20 -8.76 -15.00
CA MET A 1 -19.28 -8.02 -14.14
C MET A 1 -18.79 -8.90 -13.01
N ILE A 2 -17.51 -8.88 -12.78
CA ILE A 2 -16.92 -9.70 -11.71
C ILE A 2 -17.10 -8.98 -10.38
N LYS A 3 -17.78 -9.64 -9.48
CA LYS A 3 -17.89 -9.10 -8.14
C LYS A 3 -16.65 -9.43 -7.36
N ARG A 4 -16.11 -8.42 -6.71
CA ARG A 4 -14.91 -8.60 -5.93
C ARG A 4 -15.29 -9.10 -4.54
N ASP A 5 -14.99 -10.38 -4.29
CA ASP A 5 -15.33 -11.00 -3.02
C ASP A 5 -14.21 -10.90 -1.99
N MET A 6 -13.00 -10.61 -2.45
CA MET A 6 -11.85 -10.52 -1.56
C MET A 6 -11.43 -9.09 -1.36
N ASN A 7 -11.09 -8.77 -0.12
CA ASN A 7 -10.56 -7.46 0.20
C ASN A 7 -9.16 -7.33 -0.38
N PRO A 8 -8.82 -6.17 -0.93
CA PRO A 8 -7.44 -5.94 -1.34
C PRO A 8 -6.52 -6.00 -0.12
N VAL A 9 -5.33 -6.53 -0.32
CA VAL A 9 -4.36 -6.65 0.75
C VAL A 9 -3.58 -5.35 0.88
N HIS A 10 -3.41 -4.88 2.11
CA HIS A 10 -2.60 -3.70 2.35
C HIS A 10 -1.15 -4.00 1.97
N PRO A 11 -0.47 -3.08 1.25
CA PRO A 11 0.91 -3.34 0.81
C PRO A 11 1.89 -3.60 1.96
N GLY A 12 1.64 -3.03 3.14
CA GLY A 12 2.47 -3.32 4.31
C GLY A 12 2.39 -4.78 4.72
N THR A 13 1.20 -5.37 4.61
CA THR A 13 1.01 -6.79 4.91
C THR A 13 1.75 -7.66 3.89
N VAL A 14 1.73 -7.26 2.63
CA VAL A 14 2.48 -7.96 1.58
C VAL A 14 3.98 -7.89 1.86
N LEU A 15 4.48 -6.70 2.23
CA LEU A 15 5.88 -6.54 2.57
C LEU A 15 6.28 -7.49 3.69
N LYS A 16 5.49 -7.54 4.74
CA LYS A 16 5.79 -8.40 5.88
C LYS A 16 5.73 -9.87 5.51
N GLY A 17 4.64 -10.31 4.91
CA GLY A 17 4.37 -11.73 4.71
C GLY A 17 5.09 -12.36 3.54
N LEU A 18 5.32 -11.61 2.46
CA LEU A 18 5.92 -12.17 1.26
C LEU A 18 7.42 -11.85 1.12
N TYR A 19 7.93 -10.92 1.89
CA TYR A 19 9.34 -10.52 1.77
C TYR A 19 10.11 -10.62 3.06
N LEU A 20 9.66 -9.94 4.12
CA LEU A 20 10.46 -9.91 5.35
C LEU A 20 10.49 -11.24 6.05
N GLU A 21 9.35 -11.89 6.21
CA GLU A 21 9.29 -13.18 6.90
C GLU A 21 10.02 -14.28 6.14
N PRO A 22 9.75 -14.48 4.82
CA PRO A 22 10.46 -15.51 4.09
C PRO A 22 11.97 -15.29 4.02
N LEU A 23 12.41 -14.02 3.96
CA LEU A 23 13.82 -13.69 3.91
C LEU A 23 14.46 -13.65 5.29
N GLU A 24 13.67 -13.84 6.34
CA GLU A 24 14.13 -13.81 7.74
C GLU A 24 14.82 -12.50 8.08
N ILE A 25 14.28 -11.41 7.55
CA ILE A 25 14.80 -10.06 7.82
C ILE A 25 13.98 -9.46 8.96
N THR A 26 14.67 -9.01 10.01
CA THR A 26 14.00 -8.37 11.15
C THR A 26 13.55 -6.97 10.77
N ILE A 27 12.60 -6.43 11.54
CA ILE A 27 12.12 -5.06 11.34
C ILE A 27 13.30 -4.07 11.45
N THR A 28 14.15 -4.27 12.44
CA THR A 28 15.30 -3.39 12.63
C THR A 28 16.24 -3.42 11.43
N GLN A 29 16.56 -4.62 10.93
CA GLN A 29 17.41 -4.75 9.76
C GLN A 29 16.78 -4.11 8.53
N ALA A 30 15.51 -4.38 8.32
CA ALA A 30 14.80 -3.85 7.15
C ALA A 30 14.74 -2.33 7.18
N ALA A 31 14.45 -1.75 8.35
CA ALA A 31 14.40 -0.29 8.47
C ALA A 31 15.75 0.34 8.16
N THR A 32 16.82 -0.26 8.68
CA THR A 32 18.18 0.22 8.41
C THR A 32 18.49 0.15 6.92
N GLN A 33 18.16 -0.96 6.28
CA GLN A 33 18.44 -1.13 4.86
C GLN A 33 17.60 -0.23 3.97
N LEU A 34 16.36 0.06 4.41
CA LEU A 34 15.49 0.98 3.69
C LEU A 34 15.83 2.45 3.95
N GLY A 35 16.65 2.71 4.98
CA GLY A 35 16.99 4.08 5.36
C GLY A 35 15.83 4.82 6.00
N ILE A 36 14.99 4.13 6.77
CA ILE A 36 13.86 4.73 7.45
C ILE A 36 13.88 4.38 8.93
N ALA A 37 13.08 5.10 9.72
CA ALA A 37 12.97 4.81 11.13
C ALA A 37 12.25 3.49 11.36
N ARG A 38 12.67 2.76 12.39
CA ARG A 38 12.03 1.50 12.76
C ARG A 38 10.54 1.69 13.03
N LYS A 39 10.18 2.78 13.69
CA LYS A 39 8.79 3.08 13.99
C LYS A 39 7.96 3.24 12.72
N THR A 40 8.54 3.89 11.71
CA THR A 40 7.86 4.07 10.42
C THR A 40 7.58 2.71 9.77
N LEU A 41 8.58 1.84 9.78
CA LEU A 41 8.38 0.51 9.19
C LEU A 41 7.34 -0.31 9.95
N LEU A 42 7.35 -0.22 11.29
CA LEU A 42 6.34 -0.91 12.09
C LEU A 42 4.92 -0.44 11.75
N GLN A 43 4.74 0.87 11.57
CA GLN A 43 3.44 1.38 11.19
C GLN A 43 3.01 0.87 9.81
N LEU A 44 3.95 0.79 8.90
CA LEU A 44 3.66 0.30 7.55
C LEU A 44 3.25 -1.18 7.56
N VAL A 45 4.03 -2.04 8.20
CA VAL A 45 3.74 -3.47 8.20
C VAL A 45 2.51 -3.83 9.01
N ASN A 46 2.10 -2.96 9.91
CA ASN A 46 0.87 -3.13 10.68
C ASN A 46 -0.34 -2.46 10.01
N ALA A 47 -0.16 -1.99 8.79
CA ALA A 47 -1.21 -1.35 8.00
C ALA A 47 -1.77 -0.08 8.65
N HIS A 48 -0.95 0.61 9.46
CA HIS A 48 -1.35 1.86 10.09
C HIS A 48 -0.95 3.08 9.28
N MET A 49 -0.23 2.89 8.18
CA MET A 49 0.10 3.95 7.24
C MET A 49 0.21 3.35 5.85
N GLY A 50 0.07 4.21 4.85
CA GLY A 50 0.17 3.78 3.47
C GLY A 50 1.58 3.97 2.90
N ILE A 51 1.74 3.59 1.64
CA ILE A 51 3.00 3.71 0.92
C ILE A 51 2.96 4.99 0.10
N SER A 52 3.90 5.88 0.38
CA SER A 52 4.11 7.08 -0.44
C SER A 52 4.95 6.72 -1.67
N ALA A 53 5.02 7.66 -2.61
CA ALA A 53 5.86 7.47 -3.79
C ALA A 53 7.32 7.24 -3.39
N GLU A 54 7.81 8.01 -2.41
CA GLU A 54 9.18 7.82 -1.96
C GLU A 54 9.39 6.44 -1.35
N MET A 55 8.45 5.98 -0.52
CA MET A 55 8.54 4.66 0.08
C MET A 55 8.52 3.57 -1.01
N ALA A 56 7.69 3.75 -2.03
CA ALA A 56 7.64 2.82 -3.14
C ALA A 56 9.00 2.71 -3.84
N ILE A 57 9.68 3.84 -4.01
CA ILE A 57 11.02 3.84 -4.60
C ILE A 57 12.01 3.10 -3.70
N ARG A 58 11.98 3.35 -2.40
CA ARG A 58 12.86 2.68 -1.47
C ARG A 58 12.65 1.17 -1.50
N LEU A 59 11.39 0.73 -1.46
CA LEU A 59 11.07 -0.68 -1.51
C LEU A 59 11.49 -1.33 -2.82
N SER A 60 11.29 -0.62 -3.93
CA SER A 60 11.66 -1.17 -5.23
C SER A 60 13.17 -1.39 -5.34
N LYS A 61 13.96 -0.49 -4.77
CA LYS A 61 15.42 -0.63 -4.78
C LYS A 61 15.88 -1.76 -3.86
N ALA A 62 15.24 -1.89 -2.70
CA ALA A 62 15.65 -2.91 -1.74
C ALA A 62 15.23 -4.32 -2.17
N LEU A 63 14.12 -4.44 -2.86
CA LEU A 63 13.51 -5.75 -3.16
C LEU A 63 13.54 -6.10 -4.65
N ASN A 64 14.17 -5.28 -5.44
CA ASN A 64 14.26 -5.49 -6.89
C ASN A 64 12.86 -5.63 -7.51
N THR A 65 11.98 -4.75 -7.12
CA THR A 65 10.63 -4.62 -7.67
C THR A 65 10.53 -3.25 -8.32
N THR A 66 9.32 -2.87 -8.73
CA THR A 66 9.10 -1.54 -9.30
C THR A 66 8.30 -0.67 -8.34
N PRO A 67 8.50 0.66 -8.37
CA PRO A 67 7.67 1.53 -7.56
C PRO A 67 6.19 1.39 -7.91
N GLN A 68 5.87 1.16 -9.17
CA GLN A 68 4.49 1.03 -9.62
C GLN A 68 3.79 -0.17 -8.99
N PHE A 69 4.53 -1.26 -8.79
CA PHE A 69 4.00 -2.43 -8.11
C PHE A 69 3.43 -2.06 -6.74
N TRP A 70 4.22 -1.31 -5.96
CA TRP A 70 3.80 -0.91 -4.62
C TRP A 70 2.68 0.11 -4.65
N MET A 71 2.74 1.07 -5.58
CA MET A 71 1.70 2.10 -5.69
C MET A 71 0.38 1.51 -6.16
N ASN A 72 0.42 0.52 -7.06
CA ASN A 72 -0.81 -0.13 -7.51
C ASN A 72 -1.54 -0.81 -6.35
N MET A 73 -0.80 -1.47 -5.47
CA MET A 73 -1.42 -2.09 -4.30
C MET A 73 -2.02 -1.05 -3.37
N GLN A 74 -1.30 0.04 -3.13
CA GLN A 74 -1.78 1.10 -2.27
C GLN A 74 -3.04 1.74 -2.84
N GLN A 75 -3.05 2.02 -4.14
CA GLN A 75 -4.19 2.62 -4.81
C GLN A 75 -5.42 1.72 -4.72
N GLY A 76 -5.25 0.42 -4.97
CA GLY A 76 -6.35 -0.52 -4.87
C GLY A 76 -6.94 -0.58 -3.48
N TYR A 77 -6.07 -0.57 -2.47
CA TYR A 77 -6.51 -0.59 -1.08
C TYR A 77 -7.26 0.70 -0.73
N ASP A 78 -6.70 1.85 -1.12
CA ASP A 78 -7.31 3.15 -0.82
C ASP A 78 -8.68 3.28 -1.46
N LEU A 79 -8.81 2.85 -2.71
CA LEU A 79 -10.10 2.90 -3.39
C LEU A 79 -11.12 1.98 -2.73
N TRP A 80 -10.69 0.79 -2.32
CA TRP A 80 -11.59 -0.13 -1.64
C TRP A 80 -12.12 0.47 -0.34
N VAL A 81 -11.25 1.11 0.44
CA VAL A 81 -11.66 1.77 1.68
C VAL A 81 -12.64 2.90 1.39
N ALA A 82 -12.32 3.72 0.38
CA ALA A 82 -13.17 4.85 0.02
C ALA A 82 -14.53 4.40 -0.51
N GLU A 83 -14.56 3.30 -1.26
CA GLU A 83 -15.80 2.80 -1.83
C GLU A 83 -16.79 2.33 -0.77
N LYS A 84 -16.29 1.93 0.38
CA LYS A 84 -17.19 1.56 1.49
C LYS A 84 -18.03 2.75 1.95
N LYS A 85 -17.56 3.96 1.72
CA LYS A 85 -18.24 5.18 2.11
C LYS A 85 -18.75 5.96 0.91
N ALA A 86 -18.85 5.30 -0.24
CA ALA A 86 -19.22 5.99 -1.48
C ALA A 86 -20.62 6.60 -1.38
N ASP A 87 -21.53 5.94 -0.66
CA ASP A 87 -22.88 6.45 -0.51
C ASP A 87 -22.94 7.74 0.31
N ASP A 88 -21.90 8.01 1.09
CA ASP A 88 -21.83 9.25 1.88
C ASP A 88 -21.21 10.40 1.08
N ILE A 89 -20.76 10.12 -0.12
CA ILE A 89 -20.13 11.14 -0.99
C ILE A 89 -21.21 11.65 -1.93
N HIS A 90 -21.61 12.91 -1.72
CA HIS A 90 -22.69 13.52 -2.48
C HIS A 90 -22.10 14.49 -3.50
N VAL A 91 -22.18 14.11 -4.75
CA VAL A 91 -21.66 14.91 -5.86
C VAL A 91 -22.73 15.04 -6.92
N VAL A 92 -22.87 16.26 -7.43
CA VAL A 92 -23.75 16.52 -8.56
C VAL A 92 -22.88 16.60 -9.81
N PRO A 93 -23.15 15.78 -10.81
CA PRO A 93 -22.35 15.84 -12.04
C PRO A 93 -22.40 17.23 -12.68
N PHE A 94 -21.30 17.61 -13.29
CA PHE A 94 -21.29 18.83 -14.06
C PHE A 94 -22.20 18.66 -15.27
N ALA A 95 -22.91 19.77 -15.63
CA ALA A 95 -23.65 19.77 -16.88
C ALA A 95 -22.63 19.81 -18.03
N MET A 96 -22.58 18.75 -18.79
CA MET A 96 -21.60 18.63 -19.86
C MET A 96 -22.27 18.76 -21.20
N ALA A 97 -21.66 19.57 -22.08
CA ALA A 97 -22.11 19.65 -23.44
C ALA A 97 -21.84 18.31 -24.12
N SER A 98 -22.83 17.79 -24.85
CA SER A 98 -22.68 16.51 -25.54
C SER A 98 -22.07 16.66 -26.91
#